data_018eb44b59da06f5be8b7b81d6522eb0
#
_entry.id   018eb44b59da06f5be8b7b81d6522eb0
#
_cell.length_a   1.000
_cell.length_b   1.000
_cell.length_c   1.000
_cell.angle_alpha   90.00
_cell.angle_beta   90.00
_cell.angle_gamma   90.00
#
_symmetry.space_group_name_H-M   'P 1'
#
loop_
_entity.id
_entity.type
_entity.pdbx_description
1 polymer ?
#
loop_
_entity_poly.entity_id
_entity_poly.type
_entity_poly.pdbx_seq_one_letter_code
_entity_poly.pdbx_strand_id
1 'polypeptide(L)'
;MIANGDVHSPSQALEVVARTGSRGLMIGRGAIRNPWLFEQIRQELRGEPITQPTGRDVWAYIRALWESQASFDKPERVQCDRMKKFLNFVGEGVPAPFLHDIRRAHTAAEFHRLCAAFLDHDEPMPLAPSAQAAAPPPPAAPLLVLGPG
;
A
#
# COMPACT_ATOMS: atom_id res chain seq x y z
N MET A 1 21.51 11.64 -3.96
CA MET A 1 20.81 11.55 -2.66
C MET A 1 19.53 10.78 -2.86
N ILE A 2 19.19 9.91 -1.92
CA ILE A 2 17.90 9.17 -1.88
C ILE A 2 17.08 9.81 -0.77
N ALA A 3 15.83 10.19 -1.07
CA ALA A 3 14.91 10.71 -0.07
C ALA A 3 14.17 9.56 0.61
N ASN A 4 13.98 9.68 1.91
CA ASN A 4 13.17 8.78 2.72
C ASN A 4 11.95 9.56 3.23
N GLY A 5 10.77 8.95 3.18
CA GLY A 5 9.55 9.58 3.67
C GLY A 5 8.34 8.66 3.62
N ASP A 6 7.25 9.11 4.22
CA ASP A 6 5.96 8.44 4.17
C ASP A 6 5.28 8.71 2.82
N VAL A 7 5.68 7.92 1.81
CA VAL A 7 5.09 7.96 0.47
C VAL A 7 4.02 6.87 0.39
N HIS A 8 2.77 7.27 0.17
CA HIS A 8 1.62 6.38 0.09
C HIS A 8 0.83 6.49 -1.22
N SER A 9 1.18 7.45 -2.06
CA SER A 9 0.57 7.63 -3.38
C SER A 9 1.62 8.02 -4.43
N PRO A 10 1.33 7.80 -5.73
CA PRO A 10 2.19 8.23 -6.83
C PRO A 10 2.46 9.73 -6.81
N SER A 11 1.43 10.55 -6.64
CA SER A 11 1.55 12.01 -6.59
C SER A 11 2.45 12.50 -5.46
N GLN A 12 2.36 11.90 -4.27
CA GLN A 12 3.27 12.21 -3.16
C GLN A 12 4.72 11.84 -3.49
N ALA A 13 4.94 10.74 -4.22
CA ALA A 13 6.28 10.36 -4.67
C ALA A 13 6.90 11.44 -5.55
N LEU A 14 6.15 11.93 -6.54
CA LEU A 14 6.59 12.98 -7.44
C LEU A 14 6.86 14.30 -6.70
N GLU A 15 5.98 14.67 -5.78
CA GLU A 15 6.12 15.86 -4.94
C GLU A 15 7.42 15.81 -4.12
N VAL A 16 7.70 14.67 -3.46
CA VAL A 16 8.93 14.49 -2.68
C VAL A 16 10.17 14.62 -3.57
N VAL A 17 10.17 14.01 -4.74
CA VAL A 17 11.29 14.13 -5.71
C VAL A 17 11.47 15.57 -6.16
N ALA A 18 10.39 16.25 -6.53
CA ALA A 18 10.43 17.64 -6.97
C ALA A 18 10.96 18.58 -5.91
N ARG A 19 10.49 18.40 -4.65
CA ARG A 19 10.89 19.24 -3.51
C ARG A 19 12.32 19.00 -3.05
N THR A 20 12.81 17.76 -3.11
CA THR A 20 14.13 17.39 -2.57
C THR A 20 15.23 17.33 -3.61
N GLY A 21 14.90 17.32 -4.90
CA GLY A 21 15.86 17.07 -6.00
C GLY A 21 16.54 15.70 -5.91
N SER A 22 15.93 14.74 -5.18
CA SER A 22 16.50 13.41 -4.99
C SER A 22 16.41 12.59 -6.27
N ARG A 23 17.40 11.71 -6.48
CA ARG A 23 17.43 10.78 -7.64
C ARG A 23 16.67 9.48 -7.38
N GLY A 24 16.12 9.30 -6.19
CA GLY A 24 15.38 8.11 -5.83
C GLY A 24 14.66 8.28 -4.51
N LEU A 25 13.72 7.37 -4.26
CA LEU A 25 12.91 7.31 -3.05
C LEU A 25 13.12 5.97 -2.35
N MET A 26 13.20 6.00 -1.03
CA MET A 26 13.08 4.82 -0.20
C MET A 26 11.67 4.79 0.40
N ILE A 27 10.87 3.81 -0.01
CA ILE A 27 9.48 3.66 0.40
C ILE A 27 9.36 2.44 1.31
N GLY A 28 8.93 2.63 2.54
CA GLY A 28 8.73 1.57 3.52
C GLY A 28 7.27 1.15 3.64
N ARG A 29 6.56 1.75 4.58
CA ARG A 29 5.16 1.41 4.92
C ARG A 29 4.19 1.50 3.75
N GLY A 30 4.39 2.46 2.86
CA GLY A 30 3.58 2.60 1.64
C GLY A 30 3.67 1.38 0.73
N ALA A 31 4.87 0.79 0.57
CA ALA A 31 5.06 -0.42 -0.24
C ALA A 31 4.44 -1.69 0.38
N ILE A 32 4.42 -1.77 1.72
CA ILE A 32 3.73 -2.88 2.41
C ILE A 32 2.22 -2.77 2.23
N ARG A 33 1.68 -1.55 2.30
CA ARG A 33 0.26 -1.27 2.14
C ARG A 33 -0.20 -1.47 0.71
N ASN A 34 0.59 -0.99 -0.25
CA ASN A 34 0.29 -1.04 -1.68
C ASN A 34 1.51 -1.58 -2.45
N PRO A 35 1.61 -2.88 -2.70
CA PRO A 35 2.72 -3.47 -3.45
C PRO A 35 2.83 -2.95 -4.89
N TRP A 36 1.75 -2.46 -5.47
CA TRP A 36 1.71 -1.87 -6.83
C TRP A 36 2.21 -0.43 -6.87
N LEU A 37 2.48 0.20 -5.72
CA LEU A 37 2.85 1.61 -5.63
C LEU A 37 4.05 1.99 -6.52
N PHE A 38 5.05 1.12 -6.64
CA PHE A 38 6.21 1.38 -7.49
C PHE A 38 5.85 1.45 -8.98
N GLU A 39 4.96 0.57 -9.46
CA GLU A 39 4.49 0.62 -10.84
C GLU A 39 3.57 1.82 -11.07
N GLN A 40 2.72 2.12 -10.12
CA GLN A 40 1.86 3.29 -10.17
C GLN A 40 2.66 4.59 -10.22
N ILE A 41 3.78 4.69 -9.49
CA ILE A 41 4.71 5.83 -9.58
C ILE A 41 5.34 5.92 -10.99
N ARG A 42 5.73 4.80 -11.60
CA ARG A 42 6.26 4.79 -12.95
C ARG A 42 5.22 5.22 -13.98
N GLN A 43 3.97 4.78 -13.82
CA GLN A 43 2.86 5.20 -14.67
C GLN A 43 2.63 6.71 -14.57
N GLU A 44 2.59 7.26 -13.36
CA GLU A 44 2.46 8.69 -13.11
C GLU A 44 3.61 9.49 -13.77
N LEU A 45 4.86 9.02 -13.63
CA LEU A 45 6.03 9.64 -14.27
C LEU A 45 5.96 9.64 -15.78
N ARG A 46 5.30 8.64 -16.40
CA ARG A 46 5.12 8.54 -17.84
C ARG A 46 3.86 9.22 -18.35
N GLY A 47 3.04 9.78 -17.44
CA GLY A 47 1.73 10.35 -17.78
C GLY A 47 0.72 9.30 -18.24
N GLU A 48 0.89 8.06 -17.82
CA GLU A 48 0.00 6.94 -18.12
C GLU A 48 -1.13 6.85 -17.08
N PRO A 49 -2.29 6.27 -17.45
CA PRO A 49 -3.33 5.97 -16.48
C PRO A 49 -2.83 5.04 -15.37
N ILE A 50 -3.13 5.38 -14.12
CA ILE A 50 -2.71 4.57 -12.99
C ILE A 50 -3.62 3.35 -12.87
N THR A 51 -3.01 2.17 -12.94
CA THR A 51 -3.70 0.89 -12.76
C THR A 51 -3.93 0.63 -11.28
N GLN A 52 -5.19 0.41 -10.90
CA GLN A 52 -5.54 -0.03 -9.56
C GLN A 52 -5.62 -1.56 -9.52
N PRO A 53 -5.12 -2.21 -8.45
CA PRO A 53 -5.31 -3.64 -8.27
C PRO A 53 -6.80 -3.96 -8.09
N THR A 54 -7.21 -5.13 -8.52
CA THR A 54 -8.54 -5.68 -8.25
C THR A 54 -8.54 -6.45 -6.92
N GLY A 55 -9.72 -6.83 -6.45
CA GLY A 55 -9.83 -7.72 -5.28
C GLY A 55 -9.06 -9.03 -5.48
N ARG A 56 -9.14 -9.63 -6.68
CA ARG A 56 -8.39 -10.84 -7.05
C ARG A 56 -6.88 -10.65 -7.03
N ASP A 57 -6.39 -9.49 -7.47
CA ASP A 57 -4.96 -9.17 -7.41
C ASP A 57 -4.49 -9.11 -5.95
N VAL A 58 -5.24 -8.44 -5.10
CA VAL A 58 -4.95 -8.35 -3.65
C VAL A 58 -4.97 -9.74 -3.02
N TRP A 59 -5.94 -10.58 -3.37
CA TRP A 59 -6.01 -11.94 -2.86
C TRP A 59 -4.85 -12.81 -3.36
N ALA A 60 -4.48 -12.70 -4.64
CA ALA A 60 -3.30 -13.40 -5.18
C ALA A 60 -2.02 -12.99 -4.43
N TYR A 61 -1.86 -11.70 -4.15
CA TYR A 61 -0.74 -11.20 -3.35
C TYR A 61 -0.74 -11.78 -1.92
N ILE A 62 -1.89 -11.80 -1.24
CA ILE A 62 -2.02 -12.37 0.11
C ILE A 62 -1.63 -13.86 0.11
N ARG A 63 -2.05 -14.63 -0.90
CA ARG A 63 -1.67 -16.05 -1.03
C ARG A 63 -0.17 -16.22 -1.22
N ALA A 64 0.43 -15.47 -2.14
CA ALA A 64 1.87 -15.51 -2.37
C ALA A 64 2.66 -15.14 -1.10
N LEU A 65 2.19 -14.15 -0.35
CA LEU A 65 2.77 -13.75 0.92
C LEU A 65 2.63 -14.85 1.98
N TRP A 66 1.47 -15.51 2.05
CA TRP A 66 1.23 -16.66 2.92
C TRP A 66 2.23 -17.78 2.64
N GLU A 67 2.36 -18.18 1.38
CA GLU A 67 3.28 -19.23 0.94
C GLU A 67 4.74 -18.88 1.24
N SER A 68 5.15 -17.62 1.00
CA SER A 68 6.52 -17.17 1.26
C SER A 68 6.89 -17.19 2.74
N GLN A 69 5.92 -17.12 3.63
CA GLN A 69 6.10 -17.11 5.09
C GLN A 69 5.77 -18.46 5.74
N ALA A 70 5.29 -19.43 4.97
CA ALA A 70 5.06 -20.77 5.45
C ALA A 70 6.37 -21.38 5.98
N SER A 71 6.35 -21.86 7.21
CA SER A 71 7.47 -22.56 7.83
C SER A 71 6.92 -23.83 8.45
N PHE A 72 7.50 -24.96 8.09
CA PHE A 72 7.09 -26.27 8.62
C PHE A 72 7.21 -26.37 10.14
N ASP A 73 8.05 -25.53 10.75
CA ASP A 73 8.35 -25.57 12.18
C ASP A 73 7.43 -24.68 13.02
N LYS A 74 6.49 -23.94 12.39
CA LYS A 74 5.65 -22.99 13.12
C LYS A 74 4.20 -23.40 13.12
N PRO A 75 3.50 -23.31 14.28
CA PRO A 75 2.07 -23.55 14.35
C PRO A 75 1.30 -22.63 13.38
N GLU A 76 0.28 -23.16 12.75
CA GLU A 76 -0.60 -22.45 11.82
C GLU A 76 -1.15 -21.13 12.40
N ARG A 77 -1.48 -21.12 13.68
CA ARG A 77 -1.93 -19.91 14.40
C ARG A 77 -0.90 -18.78 14.34
N VAL A 78 0.40 -19.10 14.46
CA VAL A 78 1.48 -18.09 14.40
C VAL A 78 1.56 -17.49 13.01
N GLN A 79 1.35 -18.29 11.97
CA GLN A 79 1.29 -17.81 10.59
C GLN A 79 0.07 -16.90 10.37
N CYS A 80 -1.12 -17.29 10.85
CA CYS A 80 -2.31 -16.45 10.83
C CYS A 80 -2.05 -15.08 11.49
N ASP A 81 -1.46 -15.08 12.69
CA ASP A 81 -1.20 -13.84 13.43
C ASP A 81 -0.18 -12.92 12.73
N ARG A 82 0.79 -13.49 12.01
CA ARG A 82 1.70 -12.73 11.15
C ARG A 82 0.97 -12.09 9.98
N MET A 83 0.15 -12.87 9.29
CA MET A 83 -0.62 -12.37 8.13
C MET A 83 -1.59 -11.27 8.55
N LYS A 84 -2.22 -11.36 9.70
CA LYS A 84 -3.08 -10.30 10.26
C LYS A 84 -2.32 -8.98 10.45
N LYS A 85 -1.04 -9.03 10.85
CA LYS A 85 -0.20 -7.83 10.97
C LYS A 85 0.02 -7.17 9.61
N PHE A 86 0.31 -7.96 8.56
CA PHE A 86 0.41 -7.42 7.20
C PHE A 86 -0.90 -6.83 6.71
N LEU A 87 -2.01 -7.52 6.93
CA LEU A 87 -3.34 -7.04 6.55
C LEU A 87 -3.75 -5.75 7.27
N ASN A 88 -3.24 -5.47 8.47
CA ASN A 88 -3.45 -4.17 9.11
C ASN A 88 -2.84 -3.00 8.32
N PHE A 89 -1.76 -3.22 7.58
CA PHE A 89 -1.19 -2.19 6.69
C PHE A 89 -1.98 -2.07 5.38
N VAL A 90 -2.35 -3.20 4.78
CA VAL A 90 -3.20 -3.23 3.56
C VAL A 90 -4.61 -2.74 3.88
N GLY A 91 -5.05 -2.92 5.11
CA GLY A 91 -6.41 -2.77 5.58
C GLY A 91 -7.01 -1.37 5.49
N GLU A 92 -6.23 -0.31 5.35
CA GLU A 92 -6.79 1.04 5.18
C GLU A 92 -7.49 1.22 3.81
N GLY A 93 -7.29 0.30 2.87
CA GLY A 93 -7.95 0.28 1.57
C GLY A 93 -8.97 -0.85 1.38
N VAL A 94 -9.19 -1.71 2.39
CA VAL A 94 -10.14 -2.84 2.31
C VAL A 94 -11.38 -2.59 3.18
N PRO A 95 -12.51 -3.25 2.86
CA PRO A 95 -13.76 -3.07 3.61
C PRO A 95 -13.61 -3.37 5.10
N ALA A 96 -14.18 -2.52 5.96
CA ALA A 96 -14.13 -2.68 7.41
C ALA A 96 -14.69 -4.04 7.90
N PRO A 97 -15.77 -4.61 7.32
CA PRO A 97 -16.25 -5.94 7.67
C PRO A 97 -15.20 -7.04 7.46
N PHE A 98 -14.47 -6.98 6.35
CA PHE A 98 -13.39 -7.94 6.07
C PHE A 98 -12.31 -7.89 7.17
N LEU A 99 -11.87 -6.69 7.56
CA LEU A 99 -10.85 -6.54 8.60
C LEU A 99 -11.33 -7.03 9.96
N HIS A 100 -12.60 -6.82 10.27
CA HIS A 100 -13.20 -7.31 11.51
C HIS A 100 -13.20 -8.85 11.57
N ASP A 101 -13.60 -9.50 10.48
CA ASP A 101 -13.71 -10.95 10.43
C ASP A 101 -12.35 -11.63 10.35
N ILE A 102 -11.43 -11.10 9.51
CA ILE A 102 -10.10 -11.69 9.35
C ILE A 102 -9.27 -11.67 10.64
N ARG A 103 -9.48 -10.67 11.51
CA ARG A 103 -8.82 -10.60 12.81
C ARG A 103 -9.18 -11.76 13.73
N ARG A 104 -10.33 -12.40 13.51
CA ARG A 104 -10.85 -13.53 14.30
C ARG A 104 -10.47 -14.89 13.73
N ALA A 105 -9.95 -14.95 12.50
CA ALA A 105 -9.50 -16.21 11.93
C ALA A 105 -8.33 -16.79 12.72
N HIS A 106 -8.40 -18.08 13.05
CA HIS A 106 -7.37 -18.80 13.82
C HIS A 106 -6.75 -19.95 13.04
N THR A 107 -7.35 -20.36 11.92
CA THR A 107 -6.88 -21.43 11.04
C THR A 107 -6.66 -20.90 9.63
N ALA A 108 -5.77 -21.58 8.87
CA ALA A 108 -5.52 -21.24 7.48
C ALA A 108 -6.80 -21.37 6.62
N ALA A 109 -7.58 -22.42 6.84
CA ALA A 109 -8.82 -22.65 6.12
C ALA A 109 -9.82 -21.49 6.31
N GLU A 110 -9.99 -21.04 7.54
CA GLU A 110 -10.86 -19.90 7.86
C GLU A 110 -10.33 -18.60 7.26
N PHE A 111 -9.01 -18.35 7.39
CA PHE A 111 -8.35 -17.18 6.82
C PHE A 111 -8.54 -17.10 5.30
N HIS A 112 -8.25 -18.18 4.58
CA HIS A 112 -8.39 -18.21 3.12
C HIS A 112 -9.85 -18.14 2.66
N ARG A 113 -10.78 -18.76 3.40
CA ARG A 113 -12.22 -18.66 3.13
C ARG A 113 -12.72 -17.21 3.23
N LEU A 114 -12.28 -16.48 4.25
CA LEU A 114 -12.64 -15.07 4.43
C LEU A 114 -12.03 -14.21 3.32
N CYS A 115 -10.76 -14.42 2.98
CA CYS A 115 -10.14 -13.73 1.86
C CYS A 115 -10.91 -13.96 0.56
N ALA A 116 -11.28 -15.21 0.24
CA ALA A 116 -12.06 -15.52 -0.94
C ALA A 116 -13.43 -14.82 -0.93
N ALA A 117 -14.13 -14.85 0.21
CA ALA A 117 -15.46 -14.26 0.32
C ALA A 117 -15.49 -12.75 0.04
N PHE A 118 -14.43 -12.02 0.42
CA PHE A 118 -14.38 -10.55 0.33
C PHE A 118 -13.56 -10.03 -0.86
N LEU A 119 -12.62 -10.80 -1.38
CA LEU A 119 -11.65 -10.34 -2.37
C LEU A 119 -11.80 -11.01 -3.75
N ASP A 120 -12.69 -12.01 -3.92
CA ASP A 120 -12.91 -12.66 -5.22
C ASP A 120 -13.82 -11.83 -6.13
N HIS A 121 -13.33 -10.65 -6.54
CA HIS A 121 -14.00 -9.75 -7.47
C HIS A 121 -13.00 -9.00 -8.35
N ASP A 122 -13.47 -8.48 -9.48
CA ASP A 122 -12.66 -7.73 -10.45
C ASP A 122 -12.80 -6.21 -10.29
N GLU A 123 -13.45 -5.73 -9.23
CA GLU A 123 -13.56 -4.30 -8.96
C GLU A 123 -12.23 -3.73 -8.46
N PRO A 124 -11.87 -2.50 -8.87
CA PRO A 124 -10.67 -1.83 -8.41
C PRO A 124 -10.67 -1.62 -6.89
N MET A 125 -9.52 -1.85 -6.27
CA MET A 125 -9.29 -1.61 -4.85
C MET A 125 -8.18 -0.58 -4.67
N PRO A 126 -8.51 0.71 -4.49
CA PRO A 126 -7.52 1.73 -4.19
C PRO A 126 -6.98 1.50 -2.76
N LEU A 127 -5.70 1.14 -2.66
CA LEU A 127 -5.02 0.84 -1.38
C LEU A 127 -4.38 2.09 -0.75
N ALA A 128 -4.83 3.29 -1.13
CA ALA A 128 -4.40 4.54 -0.52
C ALA A 128 -5.21 4.84 0.75
N PRO A 129 -4.59 5.35 1.82
CA PRO A 129 -5.33 5.78 2.99
C PRO A 129 -6.26 6.95 2.66
N SER A 130 -7.54 6.82 3.00
CA SER A 130 -8.56 7.83 2.72
C SER A 130 -8.28 9.21 3.36
N ALA A 131 -7.53 9.24 4.47
CA ALA A 131 -7.15 10.47 5.16
C ALA A 131 -6.07 11.30 4.44
N GLN A 132 -5.27 10.68 3.57
CA GLN A 132 -4.20 11.36 2.83
C GLN A 132 -4.64 11.82 1.43
N ALA A 133 -5.73 11.30 0.91
CA ALA A 133 -6.36 11.85 -0.29
C ALA A 133 -7.00 13.23 -0.05
N ALA A 134 -7.20 13.62 1.22
CA ALA A 134 -7.87 14.84 1.61
C ALA A 134 -6.95 15.94 2.19
N ALA A 135 -5.65 15.70 2.32
CA ALA A 135 -4.74 16.76 2.78
C ALA A 135 -4.48 17.75 1.63
N PRO A 136 -4.85 19.03 1.77
CA PRO A 136 -4.48 20.03 0.78
C PRO A 136 -2.95 20.11 0.71
N PRO A 137 -2.37 20.41 -0.48
CA PRO A 137 -0.93 20.59 -0.60
C PRO A 137 -0.48 21.69 0.37
N PRO A 138 0.68 21.54 1.03
CA PRO A 138 1.20 22.59 1.88
C PRO A 138 1.35 23.86 1.04
N PRO A 139 1.09 25.05 1.63
CA PRO A 139 1.21 26.31 0.92
C PRO A 139 2.60 26.42 0.31
N ALA A 140 2.66 26.78 -0.97
CA ALA A 140 3.91 27.00 -1.68
C ALA A 140 4.79 27.93 -0.86
N ALA A 141 6.01 27.49 -0.56
CA ALA A 141 7.00 28.33 0.12
C ALA A 141 7.15 29.64 -0.70
N PRO A 142 7.18 30.81 -0.04
CA PRO A 142 7.35 32.06 -0.76
C PRO A 142 8.64 32.01 -1.57
N LEU A 143 8.53 32.28 -2.87
CA LEU A 143 9.67 32.47 -3.74
C LEU A 143 10.54 33.57 -3.10
N LEU A 144 11.71 33.20 -2.62
CA LEU A 144 12.75 34.14 -2.26
C LEU A 144 13.15 34.87 -3.54
N VAL A 145 12.58 36.05 -3.71
CA VAL A 145 13.02 36.98 -4.73
C VAL A 145 14.42 37.43 -4.29
N LEU A 146 15.45 36.85 -4.92
CA LEU A 146 16.80 37.40 -4.86
C LEU A 146 16.76 38.73 -5.59
N GLY A 147 16.75 39.81 -4.82
CA GLY A 147 16.90 41.13 -5.36
C GLY A 147 18.26 41.29 -6.04
N PRO A 148 18.39 42.13 -7.08
CA PRO A 148 19.65 42.39 -7.74
C PRO A 148 20.57 43.18 -6.79
N GLY A 149 21.72 42.58 -6.50
CA GLY A 149 22.86 43.23 -5.85
C GLY A 149 23.98 43.39 -6.84
#